data_e914c57e9b65ce5bb52b756d0e07c9d8
#
_entry.id   e914c57e9b65ce5bb52b756d0e07c9d8
#
_cell.length_a   1.000
_cell.length_b   1.000
_cell.length_c   1.000
_cell.angle_alpha   90.00
_cell.angle_beta   90.00
_cell.angle_gamma   90.00
#
_symmetry.space_group_name_H-M   'P 1'
#
loop_
_entity.id
_entity.type
_entity.pdbx_description
1 polymer ?
#
loop_
_entity_poly.entity_id
_entity_poly.type
_entity_poly.pdbx_seq_one_letter_code
_entity_poly.pdbx_strand_id
1 'polypeptide(L)'
;MALPKKNNMKSIIQEDTDYCYVCGRYGTEKHHCIYGNANRRLSDKYGLVIGLCYEHHRGNTGVHFNRELDLTMKRVAQRRFNEVYPELDFLAVFGRSYL
;
A
#
# COMPACT_ATOMS: atom_id res chain seq x y z
N MET A 1 -1.41 -4.23 -28.10
CA MET A 1 -1.17 -5.28 -27.09
C MET A 1 -0.52 -4.66 -25.86
N ALA A 2 -1.09 -4.88 -24.69
CA ALA A 2 -0.55 -4.32 -23.46
C ALA A 2 0.70 -5.10 -23.02
N LEU A 3 1.73 -4.39 -22.52
CA LEU A 3 2.90 -5.03 -21.97
C LEU A 3 2.54 -5.71 -20.64
N PRO A 4 3.17 -6.84 -20.33
CA PRO A 4 2.98 -7.47 -19.02
C PRO A 4 3.41 -6.54 -17.90
N LYS A 5 2.69 -6.54 -16.80
CA LYS A 5 3.04 -5.77 -15.62
C LYS A 5 4.28 -6.38 -14.95
N LYS A 6 5.20 -5.53 -14.48
CA LYS A 6 6.37 -5.98 -13.73
C LYS A 6 5.99 -6.53 -12.36
N ASN A 7 5.06 -5.85 -11.68
CA ASN A 7 4.59 -6.23 -10.37
C ASN A 7 3.21 -6.85 -10.49
N ASN A 8 3.13 -8.15 -10.33
CA ASN A 8 1.87 -8.87 -10.41
C ASN A 8 1.18 -8.89 -9.04
N MET A 9 1.07 -7.70 -8.43
CA MET A 9 0.44 -7.58 -7.12
C MET A 9 -1.02 -7.18 -7.25
N LYS A 10 -1.84 -7.71 -6.36
CA LYS A 10 -3.26 -7.42 -6.30
C LYS A 10 -3.52 -6.32 -5.29
N SER A 11 -3.97 -5.16 -5.75
CA SER A 11 -4.21 -3.99 -4.91
C SER A 11 -5.65 -3.52 -5.02
N ILE A 12 -6.25 -3.14 -3.88
CA ILE A 12 -7.54 -2.47 -3.86
C ILE A 12 -7.40 -0.95 -3.79
N ILE A 13 -6.16 -0.46 -3.68
CA ILE A 13 -5.86 0.97 -3.54
C ILE A 13 -5.50 1.56 -4.89
N GLN A 14 -4.69 0.85 -5.68
CA GLN A 14 -4.08 1.35 -6.90
C GLN A 14 -4.40 0.41 -8.05
N GLU A 15 -4.87 0.97 -9.15
CA GLU A 15 -5.24 0.17 -10.32
C GLU A 15 -4.00 -0.37 -11.03
N ASP A 16 -3.01 0.49 -11.27
CA ASP A 16 -1.76 0.11 -11.93
C ASP A 16 -0.56 0.31 -11.00
N THR A 17 -0.09 -0.79 -10.43
CA THR A 17 1.01 -0.78 -9.47
C THR A 17 2.39 -0.70 -10.10
N ASP A 18 2.50 -0.69 -11.43
CA ASP A 18 3.77 -0.48 -12.12
C ASP A 18 4.25 0.96 -12.06
N TYR A 19 3.34 1.89 -11.72
CA TYR A 19 3.63 3.31 -11.58
C TYR A 19 3.58 3.71 -10.12
N CYS A 20 4.50 4.59 -9.71
CA CYS A 20 4.57 5.05 -8.32
C CYS A 20 3.27 5.74 -7.91
N TYR A 21 2.70 5.30 -6.81
CA TYR A 21 1.45 5.87 -6.28
C TYR A 21 1.59 7.36 -5.92
N VAL A 22 2.80 7.78 -5.56
CA VAL A 22 3.06 9.16 -5.13
C VAL A 22 3.41 10.07 -6.31
N CYS A 23 4.31 9.65 -7.20
CA CYS A 23 4.82 10.54 -8.27
C CYS A 23 4.51 10.07 -9.70
N GLY A 24 3.95 8.88 -9.87
CA GLY A 24 3.60 8.36 -11.18
C GLY A 24 4.74 7.81 -12.00
N ARG A 25 5.97 7.79 -11.48
CA ARG A 25 7.12 7.26 -12.21
C ARG A 25 6.96 5.76 -12.45
N TYR A 26 7.31 5.32 -13.64
CA TYR A 26 7.34 3.90 -13.98
C TYR A 26 8.48 3.18 -13.25
N GLY A 27 8.23 1.94 -12.85
CA GLY A 27 9.21 1.15 -12.13
C GLY A 27 9.05 1.27 -10.63
N THR A 28 8.46 0.24 -10.03
CA THR A 28 8.09 0.29 -8.62
C THR A 28 8.55 -0.93 -7.86
N GLU A 29 8.62 -0.77 -6.57
CA GLU A 29 8.75 -1.84 -5.60
C GLU A 29 7.42 -1.99 -4.87
N LYS A 30 7.08 -3.20 -4.45
CA LYS A 30 5.87 -3.47 -3.70
C LYS A 30 6.01 -2.93 -2.29
N HIS A 31 5.05 -2.10 -1.87
CA HIS A 31 4.97 -1.59 -0.50
C HIS A 31 3.70 -2.09 0.17
N HIS A 32 3.87 -2.75 1.31
CA HIS A 32 2.75 -3.12 2.17
C HIS A 32 2.39 -1.90 3.01
N CYS A 33 1.19 -1.35 2.83
CA CYS A 33 0.78 -0.14 3.55
C CYS A 33 0.71 -0.37 5.04
N ILE A 34 0.22 -1.54 5.45
CA ILE A 34 0.22 -1.96 6.85
C ILE A 34 1.27 -3.06 6.98
N TYR A 35 2.30 -2.80 7.76
CA TYR A 35 3.44 -3.71 7.85
C TYR A 35 3.77 -4.05 9.32
N GLY A 36 4.83 -4.86 9.49
CA GLY A 36 5.22 -5.40 10.79
C GLY A 36 4.60 -6.77 11.03
N ASN A 37 5.36 -7.68 11.59
CA ASN A 37 4.93 -9.05 11.97
C ASN A 37 3.98 -9.69 10.93
N ALA A 38 2.76 -10.03 11.36
CA ALA A 38 1.76 -10.66 10.50
C ALA A 38 1.07 -9.69 9.54
N ASN A 39 1.24 -8.37 9.72
CA ASN A 39 0.48 -7.38 8.96
C ASN A 39 0.88 -7.31 7.49
N ARG A 40 2.12 -7.68 7.14
CA ARG A 40 2.50 -7.78 5.72
C ARG A 40 1.67 -8.83 5.00
N ARG A 41 1.51 -9.99 5.62
CA ARG A 41 0.69 -11.06 5.07
C ARG A 41 -0.77 -10.63 4.94
N LEU A 42 -1.29 -9.93 5.94
CA LEU A 42 -2.65 -9.43 5.91
C LEU A 42 -2.83 -8.34 4.85
N SER A 43 -1.82 -7.49 4.67
CA SER A 43 -1.83 -6.50 3.57
C SER A 43 -1.90 -7.20 2.21
N ASP A 44 -1.13 -8.26 2.01
CA ASP A 44 -1.23 -9.06 0.79
C ASP A 44 -2.62 -9.67 0.62
N LYS A 45 -3.15 -10.26 1.70
CA LYS A 45 -4.45 -10.92 1.67
C LYS A 45 -5.58 -9.98 1.28
N TYR A 46 -5.57 -8.76 1.81
CA TYR A 46 -6.64 -7.80 1.59
C TYR A 46 -6.33 -6.75 0.52
N GLY A 47 -5.19 -6.86 -0.14
CA GLY A 47 -4.83 -5.96 -1.22
C GLY A 47 -4.41 -4.57 -0.78
N LEU A 48 -3.89 -4.41 0.44
CA LEU A 48 -3.43 -3.13 0.97
C LEU A 48 -1.97 -2.91 0.60
N VAL A 49 -1.70 -2.96 -0.69
CA VAL A 49 -0.35 -2.80 -1.25
C VAL A 49 -0.39 -1.76 -2.36
N ILE A 50 0.72 -1.05 -2.54
CA ILE A 50 0.90 -0.06 -3.61
C ILE A 50 2.26 -0.23 -4.24
N GLY A 51 2.42 0.30 -5.45
CA GLY A 51 3.72 0.42 -6.08
C GLY A 51 4.35 1.76 -5.73
N LEU A 52 5.59 1.75 -5.28
CA LEU A 52 6.36 2.96 -4.99
C LEU A 52 7.70 2.89 -5.70
N CYS A 53 8.11 4.00 -6.33
CA CYS A 53 9.46 4.08 -6.89
C CYS A 53 10.49 4.04 -5.76
N TYR A 54 11.76 3.81 -6.12
CA TYR A 54 12.81 3.72 -5.11
C TYR A 54 12.82 4.93 -4.18
N GLU A 55 12.74 6.14 -4.73
CA GLU A 55 12.78 7.39 -3.95
C GLU A 55 11.66 7.46 -2.91
N HIS A 56 10.43 7.14 -3.31
CA HIS A 56 9.27 7.23 -2.41
C HIS A 56 9.10 5.98 -1.53
N HIS A 57 9.85 4.91 -1.80
CA HIS A 57 9.85 3.72 -0.96
C HIS A 57 11.03 3.72 0.01
N ARG A 58 12.25 3.84 -0.50
CA ARG A 58 13.50 3.70 0.28
C ARG A 58 14.32 4.98 0.38
N GLY A 59 14.05 5.98 -0.46
CA GLY A 59 14.78 7.25 -0.43
C GLY A 59 14.41 8.11 0.76
N ASN A 60 15.11 9.22 0.93
CA ASN A 60 14.94 10.12 2.07
C ASN A 60 13.54 10.73 2.16
N THR A 61 12.86 10.87 1.04
CA THR A 61 11.48 11.37 1.00
C THR A 61 10.45 10.25 0.96
N GLY A 62 10.90 9.01 1.08
CA GLY A 62 10.04 7.83 0.98
C GLY A 62 9.36 7.48 2.30
N VAL A 63 8.43 6.52 2.23
CA VAL A 63 7.57 6.13 3.35
C VAL A 63 8.35 5.66 4.58
N HIS A 64 9.53 5.06 4.38
CA HIS A 64 10.32 4.53 5.49
C HIS A 64 11.10 5.61 6.23
N PHE A 65 11.23 6.83 5.68
CA PHE A 65 11.94 7.94 6.29
C PHE A 65 11.06 9.18 6.46
N ASN A 66 9.81 9.13 6.01
CA ASN A 66 8.86 10.22 6.12
C ASN A 66 7.61 9.71 6.84
N ARG A 67 7.54 10.02 8.13
CA ARG A 67 6.44 9.55 8.98
C ARG A 67 5.07 10.01 8.50
N GLU A 68 4.97 11.24 8.00
CA GLU A 68 3.67 11.76 7.52
C GLU A 68 3.20 11.04 6.28
N LEU A 69 4.12 10.75 5.36
CA LEU A 69 3.78 9.98 4.16
C LEU A 69 3.36 8.57 4.53
N ASP A 70 4.09 7.93 5.44
CA ASP A 70 3.75 6.58 5.91
C ASP A 70 2.35 6.55 6.54
N LEU A 71 2.03 7.51 7.42
CA LEU A 71 0.71 7.59 8.04
C LEU A 71 -0.39 7.89 7.01
N THR A 72 -0.09 8.73 6.02
CA THR A 72 -1.04 9.01 4.94
C THR A 72 -1.38 7.74 4.18
N MET A 73 -0.37 6.93 3.84
CA MET A 73 -0.60 5.67 3.13
C MET A 73 -1.39 4.69 3.98
N LYS A 74 -1.13 4.64 5.27
CA LYS A 74 -1.87 3.78 6.20
C LYS A 74 -3.34 4.20 6.30
N ARG A 75 -3.62 5.49 6.33
CA ARG A 75 -4.99 6.02 6.36
C ARG A 75 -5.73 5.74 5.05
N VAL A 76 -5.06 5.94 3.92
CA VAL A 76 -5.63 5.59 2.60
C VAL A 76 -5.99 4.12 2.56
N ALA A 77 -5.07 3.26 3.02
CA ALA A 77 -5.30 1.82 3.06
C ALA A 77 -6.49 1.45 3.93
N GLN A 78 -6.58 2.03 5.12
CA GLN A 78 -7.69 1.73 6.03
C GLN A 78 -9.03 2.20 5.48
N ARG A 79 -9.10 3.40 4.90
CA ARG A 79 -10.33 3.89 4.28
C ARG A 79 -10.78 2.97 3.17
N ARG A 80 -9.84 2.56 2.33
CA ARG A 80 -10.17 1.67 1.23
C ARG A 80 -10.61 0.29 1.71
N PHE A 81 -9.96 -0.22 2.75
CA PHE A 81 -10.37 -1.47 3.40
C PHE A 81 -11.82 -1.38 3.88
N ASN A 82 -12.18 -0.27 4.55
CA ASN A 82 -13.52 -0.08 5.06
C ASN A 82 -14.56 -0.02 3.95
N GLU A 83 -14.20 0.53 2.78
CA GLU A 83 -15.10 0.59 1.63
C GLU A 83 -15.31 -0.79 0.98
N VAL A 84 -14.22 -1.55 0.82
CA VAL A 84 -14.25 -2.82 0.10
C VAL A 84 -14.75 -3.97 0.99
N TYR A 85 -14.44 -3.91 2.28
CA TYR A 85 -14.80 -4.95 3.24
C TYR A 85 -15.63 -4.36 4.40
N PRO A 86 -16.83 -3.83 4.12
CA PRO A 86 -17.62 -3.17 5.16
C PRO A 86 -18.06 -4.09 6.30
N GLU A 87 -18.04 -5.40 6.07
CA GLU A 87 -18.39 -6.41 7.08
C GLU A 87 -17.23 -6.74 8.03
N LEU A 88 -16.02 -6.26 7.74
CA LEU A 88 -14.84 -6.52 8.54
C LEU A 88 -14.45 -5.29 9.36
N ASP A 89 -13.87 -5.55 10.53
CA ASP A 89 -13.35 -4.50 11.41
C ASP A 89 -11.83 -4.39 11.24
N PHE A 90 -11.36 -3.29 10.68
CA PHE A 90 -9.93 -3.07 10.45
C PHE A 90 -9.11 -3.21 11.74
N LEU A 91 -9.62 -2.66 12.85
CA LEU A 91 -8.93 -2.76 14.14
C LEU A 91 -8.76 -4.22 14.57
N ALA A 92 -9.80 -5.03 14.40
CA ALA A 92 -9.75 -6.44 14.76
C ALA A 92 -8.76 -7.21 13.88
N VAL A 93 -8.70 -6.87 12.58
CA VAL A 93 -7.83 -7.57 11.62
C VAL A 93 -6.36 -7.18 11.82
N PHE A 94 -6.08 -5.88 11.92
CA PHE A 94 -4.70 -5.36 11.92
C PHE A 94 -4.19 -4.97 13.31
N GLY A 95 -5.05 -4.96 14.31
CA GLY A 95 -4.66 -4.67 15.70
C GLY A 95 -4.52 -3.20 16.05
N ARG A 96 -4.75 -2.30 15.09
CA ARG A 96 -4.61 -0.87 15.29
C ARG A 96 -5.42 -0.09 14.26
N SER A 97 -5.94 1.07 14.66
CA SER A 97 -6.60 2.01 13.74
C SER A 97 -5.69 3.22 13.49
N TYR A 98 -5.72 3.73 12.26
CA TYR A 98 -4.98 4.94 11.85
C TYR A 98 -5.94 6.11 11.57
N LEU A 99 -7.22 5.87 11.69
CA LEU A 99 -8.25 6.90 11.49
C LEU A 99 -8.72 7.51 12.79
#